data_278aa5b9781085f7fdd8f348279fc835
#
_entry.id   278aa5b9781085f7fdd8f348279fc835
#
_cell.length_a   1.000
_cell.length_b   1.000
_cell.length_c   1.000
_cell.angle_alpha   90.00
_cell.angle_beta   90.00
_cell.angle_gamma   90.00
#
_symmetry.space_group_name_H-M   'P 1'
#
loop_
_entity.id
_entity.type
_entity.pdbx_description
1 polymer ?
#
loop_
_entity_poly.entity_id
_entity_poly.type
_entity_poly.pdbx_seq_one_letter_code
_entity_poly.pdbx_strand_id
1 'polypeptide(L)'
;CACLVGSERCIRDRFYDRYYQDRHNEICDILMDDSHRLWLATYHKGIMRSDIPYAKGKKLSFSKVDTGSGKSEETMLCALKDVDGNLWFGNINGTLTVYHVRTGRFVIHSLLVDGVANRASVWALYMDDKNRLYVGTEDGLLLYNRQTGICVKLSAAHYLNEKRQPFIRAIAQTKDGTIWLGTSNMGVCRVVESASGGISVENGYEQKMNMEYRSVRSLLASSDGNLYIGYTDGFAILSPRQNTISARYTTNDGLCSNFIGCIAEDSEGHIWLGSNSGISRYGRRQHLFYNYYIAGSNRSALFSDKTLFFGNNQSLTYFNPEDINAYPTNGRVLITGLEVDNHPVGTGEKINNQIILNQFIPFTDRIVLDNDNKDFSLTFNNLSYSDEQQKYNYRLLPYQGNWLISDEGEKASYTNLPAGEYVFEVKNIHPNGQTGAVTSLKIIILPHWSQTFAFRLFVSLLLLGGVAYGVRLIRLRQKRMEHEMQMKHELLTVSMEREKERQIRVERENFFTGVAHELRTPLTLILAPLQELMKQCNPLDDFYKKLQVMYKNAASLHTLVDQLLYVQKIEAGMVRLQSVSYTHLTLPTIRL
;
A
#
# COMPACT_ATOMS: atom_id res chain seq x y z
N CYS A 1 8.19 -2.44 -31.10
CA CYS A 1 7.69 -1.09 -30.68
C CYS A 1 6.18 -0.86 -30.86
N ALA A 2 5.44 -1.70 -31.58
CA ALA A 2 3.99 -1.52 -31.78
C ALA A 2 3.12 -2.07 -30.62
N CYS A 3 3.68 -2.91 -29.73
CA CYS A 3 2.94 -3.50 -28.59
C CYS A 3 2.95 -2.64 -27.31
N LEU A 4 3.79 -1.61 -27.24
CA LEU A 4 3.99 -0.78 -26.06
C LEU A 4 2.96 0.36 -25.88
N VAL A 5 2.13 0.62 -26.90
CA VAL A 5 1.12 1.70 -26.90
C VAL A 5 -0.27 1.21 -26.48
N GLY A 6 -0.43 -0.10 -26.24
CA GLY A 6 -1.76 -0.71 -26.07
C GLY A 6 -2.38 -0.57 -24.68
N SER A 7 -1.60 -0.43 -23.59
CA SER A 7 -2.16 -0.52 -22.23
C SER A 7 -2.69 0.81 -21.69
N GLU A 8 -2.02 1.93 -21.90
CA GLU A 8 -2.57 3.25 -21.58
C GLU A 8 -3.78 3.61 -22.44
N ARG A 9 -3.77 3.23 -23.72
CA ARG A 9 -4.96 3.32 -24.58
C ARG A 9 -6.09 2.42 -24.06
N CYS A 10 -5.83 1.18 -23.64
CA CYS A 10 -6.89 0.28 -23.16
C CYS A 10 -7.65 0.80 -21.92
N ILE A 11 -7.02 1.55 -21.03
CA ILE A 11 -7.70 2.19 -19.89
C ILE A 11 -8.38 3.48 -20.36
N ARG A 12 -7.72 4.32 -21.17
CA ARG A 12 -8.30 5.54 -21.74
C ARG A 12 -9.41 5.28 -22.75
N ASP A 13 -9.29 4.25 -23.56
CA ASP A 13 -10.29 3.92 -24.59
C ASP A 13 -11.54 3.22 -24.02
N ARG A 14 -11.50 2.73 -22.79
CA ARG A 14 -12.66 2.12 -22.09
C ARG A 14 -13.49 3.13 -21.29
N PHE A 15 -12.91 4.24 -20.87
CA PHE A 15 -13.62 5.38 -20.30
C PHE A 15 -13.95 6.34 -21.42
N TYR A 16 -15.14 6.20 -22.00
CA TYR A 16 -15.61 7.08 -23.05
C TYR A 16 -15.58 8.53 -22.59
N ASP A 17 -14.67 9.25 -23.18
CA ASP A 17 -14.58 10.66 -23.49
C ASP A 17 -14.78 11.72 -22.40
N ARG A 18 -13.68 12.37 -22.12
CA ARG A 18 -13.61 13.71 -21.52
C ARG A 18 -14.18 14.77 -22.49
N TYR A 19 -15.49 14.83 -22.70
CA TYR A 19 -16.05 15.75 -23.71
C TYR A 19 -16.42 17.12 -23.19
N TYR A 20 -16.46 17.28 -21.86
CA TYR A 20 -16.59 18.60 -21.26
C TYR A 20 -15.31 18.90 -20.50
N GLN A 21 -14.36 19.57 -21.16
CA GLN A 21 -13.16 20.08 -20.52
C GLN A 21 -13.31 21.59 -20.32
N ASP A 22 -13.71 21.98 -19.16
CA ASP A 22 -13.66 23.37 -18.75
C ASP A 22 -12.88 23.44 -17.43
N ARG A 23 -11.61 23.80 -17.52
CA ARG A 23 -10.67 23.82 -16.38
C ARG A 23 -11.09 24.74 -15.24
N HIS A 24 -12.12 25.53 -15.45
CA HIS A 24 -12.60 26.54 -14.51
C HIS A 24 -14.02 26.31 -14.03
N ASN A 25 -14.68 25.21 -14.42
CA ASN A 25 -16.08 24.98 -14.08
C ASN A 25 -16.30 23.59 -13.50
N GLU A 26 -16.47 23.54 -12.20
CA GLU A 26 -16.71 22.32 -11.44
C GLU A 26 -18.16 21.85 -11.61
N ILE A 27 -18.35 20.56 -11.90
CA ILE A 27 -19.66 19.91 -11.94
C ILE A 27 -20.02 19.48 -10.52
N CYS A 28 -20.99 20.17 -9.93
CA CYS A 28 -21.45 19.90 -8.57
C CYS A 28 -22.49 18.79 -8.51
N ASP A 29 -23.39 18.71 -9.53
CA ASP A 29 -24.41 17.67 -9.60
C ASP A 29 -24.85 17.38 -11.06
N ILE A 30 -25.42 16.20 -11.28
CA ILE A 30 -25.82 15.70 -12.60
C ILE A 30 -27.20 15.10 -12.50
N LEU A 31 -28.07 15.43 -13.46
CA LEU A 31 -29.33 14.74 -13.62
C LEU A 31 -29.66 14.50 -15.09
N MET A 32 -30.57 13.58 -15.35
CA MET A 32 -31.09 13.28 -16.68
C MET A 32 -32.59 13.55 -16.70
N ASP A 33 -33.05 14.29 -17.72
CA ASP A 33 -34.47 14.52 -17.95
C ASP A 33 -35.13 13.36 -18.70
N ASP A 34 -36.46 13.42 -18.86
CA ASP A 34 -37.25 12.41 -19.55
C ASP A 34 -36.98 12.35 -21.08
N SER A 35 -36.31 13.37 -21.62
CA SER A 35 -35.84 13.43 -23.00
C SER A 35 -34.42 12.86 -23.17
N HIS A 36 -33.88 12.20 -22.15
CA HIS A 36 -32.50 11.70 -22.09
C HIS A 36 -31.43 12.78 -22.27
N ARG A 37 -31.73 14.03 -21.92
CA ARG A 37 -30.72 15.10 -21.89
C ARG A 37 -30.13 15.20 -20.51
N LEU A 38 -28.80 15.37 -20.49
CA LEU A 38 -28.06 15.63 -19.25
C LEU A 38 -28.12 17.10 -18.89
N TRP A 39 -28.33 17.35 -17.62
CA TRP A 39 -28.28 18.67 -17.01
C TRP A 39 -27.23 18.67 -15.91
N LEU A 40 -26.36 19.68 -15.94
CA LEU A 40 -25.27 19.82 -15.01
C LEU A 40 -25.49 21.06 -14.15
N ALA A 41 -25.48 20.88 -12.84
CA ALA A 41 -25.31 21.98 -11.90
C ALA A 41 -23.83 22.28 -11.76
N THR A 42 -23.42 23.53 -12.05
CA THR A 42 -22.01 23.89 -12.08
C THR A 42 -21.67 25.05 -11.16
N TYR A 43 -20.41 25.13 -10.71
CA TYR A 43 -19.97 26.11 -9.73
C TYR A 43 -19.82 27.53 -10.31
N HIS A 44 -19.48 27.68 -11.61
CA HIS A 44 -19.19 28.99 -12.19
C HIS A 44 -20.05 29.37 -13.40
N LYS A 45 -20.71 28.39 -14.05
CA LYS A 45 -21.49 28.64 -15.27
C LYS A 45 -22.99 28.42 -15.10
N GLY A 46 -23.45 28.16 -13.88
CA GLY A 46 -24.84 27.92 -13.60
C GLY A 46 -25.30 26.56 -14.12
N ILE A 47 -26.41 26.54 -14.84
CA ILE A 47 -27.00 25.33 -15.40
C ILE A 47 -26.49 25.10 -16.83
N MET A 48 -25.94 23.91 -17.06
CA MET A 48 -25.54 23.48 -18.40
C MET A 48 -26.45 22.32 -18.84
N ARG A 49 -26.82 22.26 -20.11
CA ARG A 49 -27.63 21.20 -20.67
C ARG A 49 -26.96 20.59 -21.91
N SER A 50 -27.04 19.28 -22.08
CA SER A 50 -26.55 18.64 -23.30
C SER A 50 -27.36 19.10 -24.52
N ASP A 51 -26.66 19.42 -25.61
CA ASP A 51 -27.30 19.92 -26.85
C ASP A 51 -28.14 18.85 -27.54
N ILE A 52 -27.75 17.59 -27.33
CA ILE A 52 -28.45 16.41 -27.84
C ILE A 52 -28.82 15.44 -26.70
N PRO A 53 -29.85 14.63 -26.84
CA PRO A 53 -30.11 13.51 -25.92
C PRO A 53 -28.90 12.58 -25.86
N TYR A 54 -28.65 12.03 -24.68
CA TYR A 54 -27.60 11.02 -24.51
C TYR A 54 -27.92 9.78 -25.35
N ALA A 55 -26.92 9.30 -26.08
CA ALA A 55 -26.95 8.00 -26.73
C ALA A 55 -25.54 7.40 -26.70
N LYS A 56 -25.42 6.11 -26.41
CA LYS A 56 -24.14 5.40 -26.35
C LYS A 56 -23.32 5.63 -27.65
N GLY A 57 -22.08 6.04 -27.50
CA GLY A 57 -21.15 6.28 -28.62
C GLY A 57 -21.30 7.63 -29.32
N LYS A 58 -22.23 8.50 -28.90
CA LYS A 58 -22.32 9.88 -29.39
C LYS A 58 -21.58 10.85 -28.49
N LYS A 59 -20.84 11.75 -29.12
CA LYS A 59 -20.15 12.83 -28.41
C LYS A 59 -21.16 13.82 -27.85
N LEU A 60 -21.03 14.15 -26.56
CA LEU A 60 -21.86 15.16 -25.90
C LEU A 60 -21.20 16.53 -26.00
N SER A 61 -22.01 17.55 -26.28
CA SER A 61 -21.69 18.96 -26.08
C SER A 61 -22.72 19.59 -25.15
N PHE A 62 -22.32 20.63 -24.45
CA PHE A 62 -23.15 21.28 -23.46
C PHE A 62 -23.20 22.77 -23.70
N SER A 63 -24.39 23.34 -23.62
CA SER A 63 -24.63 24.77 -23.69
C SER A 63 -25.15 25.29 -22.37
N LYS A 64 -24.75 26.53 -22.00
CA LYS A 64 -25.29 27.23 -20.85
C LYS A 64 -26.77 27.54 -21.09
N VAL A 65 -27.58 27.27 -20.09
CA VAL A 65 -29.02 27.56 -20.16
C VAL A 65 -29.28 28.93 -19.56
N ASP A 66 -30.00 29.78 -20.29
CA ASP A 66 -30.46 31.08 -19.79
C ASP A 66 -31.65 30.88 -18.84
N THR A 67 -31.45 31.20 -17.58
CA THR A 67 -32.48 31.14 -16.54
C THR A 67 -33.30 32.42 -16.41
N GLY A 68 -32.90 33.51 -17.15
CA GLY A 68 -33.52 34.81 -17.06
C GLY A 68 -33.12 35.63 -15.82
N SER A 69 -32.20 35.14 -14.99
CA SER A 69 -31.89 35.72 -13.65
C SER A 69 -30.68 36.67 -13.62
N GLY A 70 -29.97 36.84 -14.73
CA GLY A 70 -28.76 37.62 -14.76
C GLY A 70 -27.56 36.99 -14.06
N LYS A 71 -26.50 37.78 -13.75
CA LYS A 71 -25.21 37.26 -13.23
C LYS A 71 -25.25 36.68 -11.81
N SER A 72 -26.35 36.85 -11.05
CA SER A 72 -26.40 36.47 -9.64
C SER A 72 -26.57 34.95 -9.40
N GLU A 73 -26.82 34.15 -10.43
CA GLU A 73 -27.10 32.70 -10.34
C GLU A 73 -26.12 31.86 -11.14
N GLU A 74 -24.83 32.17 -11.03
CA GLU A 74 -23.81 31.42 -11.76
C GLU A 74 -23.33 30.13 -11.01
N THR A 75 -23.77 29.96 -9.74
CA THR A 75 -23.30 28.81 -8.92
C THR A 75 -24.45 27.93 -8.46
N MET A 76 -24.58 26.77 -9.07
CA MET A 76 -25.52 25.72 -8.69
C MET A 76 -24.77 24.59 -8.00
N LEU A 77 -25.24 24.17 -6.82
CA LEU A 77 -24.54 23.21 -5.96
C LEU A 77 -25.16 21.83 -5.97
N CYS A 78 -26.46 21.73 -6.22
CA CYS A 78 -27.17 20.45 -6.27
C CYS A 78 -28.32 20.51 -7.29
N ALA A 79 -28.81 19.36 -7.69
CA ALA A 79 -29.92 19.22 -8.62
C ALA A 79 -30.84 18.06 -8.21
N LEU A 80 -32.14 18.17 -8.52
CA LEU A 80 -33.15 17.17 -8.26
C LEU A 80 -34.18 17.17 -9.39
N LYS A 81 -34.62 15.99 -9.81
CA LYS A 81 -35.79 15.82 -10.66
C LYS A 81 -36.96 15.38 -9.81
N ASP A 82 -38.10 16.12 -9.87
CA ASP A 82 -39.28 15.76 -9.14
C ASP A 82 -40.16 14.73 -9.88
N VAL A 83 -41.20 14.27 -9.24
CA VAL A 83 -42.13 13.28 -9.79
C VAL A 83 -42.93 13.78 -11.01
N ASP A 84 -43.06 15.10 -11.18
CA ASP A 84 -43.70 15.75 -12.30
C ASP A 84 -42.76 16.00 -13.46
N GLY A 85 -41.47 15.61 -13.32
CA GLY A 85 -40.39 15.80 -14.29
C GLY A 85 -39.76 17.19 -14.25
N ASN A 86 -40.15 18.10 -13.33
CA ASN A 86 -39.52 19.40 -13.18
C ASN A 86 -38.12 19.24 -12.57
N LEU A 87 -37.22 20.12 -12.95
CA LEU A 87 -35.83 20.08 -12.51
C LEU A 87 -35.57 21.23 -11.52
N TRP A 88 -35.12 20.87 -10.35
CA TRP A 88 -34.83 21.76 -9.24
C TRP A 88 -33.33 21.92 -9.07
N PHE A 89 -32.84 23.14 -8.95
CA PHE A 89 -31.42 23.44 -8.75
C PHE A 89 -31.25 24.30 -7.50
N GLY A 90 -30.37 23.88 -6.62
CA GLY A 90 -30.02 24.62 -5.40
C GLY A 90 -28.85 25.57 -5.66
N ASN A 91 -29.01 26.82 -5.22
CA ASN A 91 -28.06 27.89 -5.46
C ASN A 91 -27.23 28.22 -4.21
N ILE A 92 -26.02 28.71 -4.40
CA ILE A 92 -25.14 29.19 -3.33
C ILE A 92 -25.74 30.36 -2.54
N ASN A 93 -26.62 31.15 -3.15
CA ASN A 93 -27.27 32.30 -2.54
C ASN A 93 -28.55 31.98 -1.75
N GLY A 94 -28.86 30.70 -1.54
CA GLY A 94 -30.04 30.26 -0.80
C GLY A 94 -31.35 30.38 -1.59
N THR A 95 -31.30 30.28 -2.91
CA THR A 95 -32.48 30.21 -3.78
C THR A 95 -32.61 28.86 -4.43
N LEU A 96 -33.82 28.53 -4.92
CA LEU A 96 -34.10 27.38 -5.78
C LEU A 96 -34.47 27.88 -7.18
N THR A 97 -33.80 27.39 -8.20
CA THR A 97 -34.14 27.63 -9.60
C THR A 97 -34.83 26.38 -10.14
N VAL A 98 -36.08 26.53 -10.58
CA VAL A 98 -36.92 25.42 -11.03
C VAL A 98 -37.21 25.54 -12.52
N TYR A 99 -36.86 24.50 -13.28
CA TYR A 99 -37.27 24.36 -14.65
C TYR A 99 -38.58 23.57 -14.72
N HIS A 100 -39.63 24.23 -15.14
CA HIS A 100 -40.94 23.58 -15.35
C HIS A 100 -41.01 22.95 -16.75
N VAL A 101 -40.94 21.62 -16.81
CA VAL A 101 -40.93 20.86 -18.08
C VAL A 101 -42.12 21.16 -18.96
N ARG A 102 -43.32 21.31 -18.38
CA ARG A 102 -44.57 21.57 -19.12
C ARG A 102 -44.60 22.93 -19.82
N THR A 103 -43.95 23.95 -19.23
CA THR A 103 -43.97 25.33 -19.77
C THR A 103 -42.67 25.70 -20.45
N GLY A 104 -41.59 24.94 -20.24
CA GLY A 104 -40.25 25.25 -20.72
C GLY A 104 -39.63 26.49 -20.05
N ARG A 105 -40.15 26.94 -18.90
CA ARG A 105 -39.69 28.18 -18.24
C ARG A 105 -39.01 27.90 -16.91
N PHE A 106 -38.10 28.77 -16.56
CA PHE A 106 -37.46 28.80 -15.25
C PHE A 106 -38.24 29.75 -14.31
N VAL A 107 -38.33 29.33 -13.04
CA VAL A 107 -38.86 30.13 -11.94
C VAL A 107 -37.86 30.06 -10.79
N ILE A 108 -37.60 31.24 -10.18
CA ILE A 108 -36.69 31.34 -9.04
C ILE A 108 -37.50 31.50 -7.78
N HIS A 109 -37.23 30.64 -6.80
CA HIS A 109 -37.91 30.67 -5.50
C HIS A 109 -36.92 31.05 -4.40
N SER A 110 -37.23 32.12 -3.66
CA SER A 110 -36.53 32.43 -2.42
C SER A 110 -37.03 31.53 -1.30
N LEU A 111 -36.13 31.00 -0.51
CA LEU A 111 -36.47 30.19 0.64
C LEU A 111 -36.87 31.08 1.82
N LEU A 112 -38.16 31.18 2.08
CA LEU A 112 -38.68 32.02 3.16
C LEU A 112 -38.89 31.18 4.43
N VAL A 113 -38.13 31.50 5.48
CA VAL A 113 -38.29 30.93 6.82
C VAL A 113 -38.87 32.02 7.72
N ASP A 114 -40.04 31.83 8.29
CA ASP A 114 -40.75 32.83 9.11
C ASP A 114 -40.86 34.21 8.41
N GLY A 115 -41.07 34.20 7.08
CA GLY A 115 -41.20 35.39 6.27
C GLY A 115 -39.87 36.07 5.90
N VAL A 116 -38.72 35.58 6.36
CA VAL A 116 -37.38 36.09 6.07
C VAL A 116 -36.70 35.22 5.05
N ALA A 117 -36.08 35.83 4.04
CA ALA A 117 -35.31 35.08 3.04
C ALA A 117 -34.06 34.44 3.68
N ASN A 118 -34.01 33.10 3.61
CA ASN A 118 -32.80 32.38 3.97
C ASN A 118 -31.74 32.56 2.86
N ARG A 119 -30.54 32.97 3.24
CA ARG A 119 -29.40 33.19 2.32
C ARG A 119 -28.35 32.06 2.42
N ALA A 120 -28.62 31.03 3.23
CA ALA A 120 -27.71 29.92 3.40
C ALA A 120 -27.64 29.07 2.12
N SER A 121 -26.45 28.75 1.66
CA SER A 121 -26.21 27.95 0.45
C SER A 121 -26.96 26.62 0.48
N VAL A 122 -27.60 26.25 -0.63
CA VAL A 122 -28.34 25.01 -0.79
C VAL A 122 -27.40 23.94 -1.35
N TRP A 123 -27.09 22.92 -0.54
CA TRP A 123 -26.13 21.88 -0.88
C TRP A 123 -26.77 20.53 -1.23
N ALA A 124 -27.97 20.28 -0.80
CA ALA A 124 -28.69 19.03 -1.08
C ALA A 124 -30.18 19.27 -1.26
N LEU A 125 -30.76 18.57 -2.21
CA LEU A 125 -32.19 18.51 -2.45
C LEU A 125 -32.64 17.05 -2.42
N TYR A 126 -33.75 16.78 -1.75
CA TYR A 126 -34.32 15.44 -1.72
C TYR A 126 -35.83 15.47 -1.67
N MET A 127 -36.48 14.66 -2.49
CA MET A 127 -37.91 14.45 -2.47
C MET A 127 -38.19 13.08 -1.85
N ASP A 128 -38.94 13.05 -0.73
CA ASP A 128 -39.29 11.79 -0.10
C ASP A 128 -40.45 11.06 -0.79
N ASP A 129 -40.75 9.85 -0.33
CA ASP A 129 -41.87 9.04 -0.79
C ASP A 129 -43.25 9.66 -0.54
N LYS A 130 -43.35 10.63 0.39
CA LYS A 130 -44.55 11.43 0.68
C LYS A 130 -44.60 12.72 -0.15
N ASN A 131 -43.68 12.87 -1.14
CA ASN A 131 -43.60 14.04 -2.02
C ASN A 131 -43.27 15.36 -1.29
N ARG A 132 -42.58 15.30 -0.15
CA ARG A 132 -42.06 16.44 0.61
C ARG A 132 -40.65 16.79 0.14
N LEU A 133 -40.42 18.08 -0.12
CA LEU A 133 -39.11 18.55 -0.56
C LEU A 133 -38.27 18.99 0.64
N TYR A 134 -37.21 18.27 0.89
CA TYR A 134 -36.18 18.59 1.87
C TYR A 134 -35.05 19.39 1.20
N VAL A 135 -34.68 20.49 1.83
CA VAL A 135 -33.62 21.40 1.35
C VAL A 135 -32.52 21.45 2.41
N GLY A 136 -31.39 20.83 2.09
CA GLY A 136 -30.20 20.81 2.93
C GLY A 136 -29.36 22.04 2.70
N THR A 137 -29.13 22.82 3.77
CA THR A 137 -28.36 24.05 3.73
C THR A 137 -27.15 24.01 4.66
N GLU A 138 -26.26 24.98 4.56
CA GLU A 138 -25.17 25.16 5.53
C GLU A 138 -25.67 25.57 6.92
N ASP A 139 -26.92 26.05 7.02
CA ASP A 139 -27.58 26.48 8.27
C ASP A 139 -28.74 25.55 8.67
N GLY A 140 -28.69 24.27 8.31
CA GLY A 140 -29.66 23.28 8.71
C GLY A 140 -30.55 22.74 7.59
N LEU A 141 -31.58 22.00 8.00
CA LEU A 141 -32.54 21.35 7.10
C LEU A 141 -33.82 22.16 7.05
N LEU A 142 -34.28 22.45 5.82
CA LEU A 142 -35.58 23.07 5.59
C LEU A 142 -36.55 22.08 4.93
N LEU A 143 -37.78 22.13 5.33
CA LEU A 143 -38.90 21.48 4.64
C LEU A 143 -39.60 22.53 3.80
N TYR A 144 -39.54 22.42 2.47
CA TYR A 144 -40.10 23.37 1.53
C TYR A 144 -41.51 22.92 1.07
N ASN A 145 -42.48 23.79 1.26
CA ASN A 145 -43.83 23.59 0.74
C ASN A 145 -43.92 24.12 -0.70
N ARG A 146 -44.06 23.21 -1.66
CA ARG A 146 -44.08 23.54 -3.10
C ARG A 146 -45.31 24.37 -3.53
N GLN A 147 -46.40 24.36 -2.77
CA GLN A 147 -47.64 25.09 -3.10
C GLN A 147 -47.58 26.53 -2.58
N THR A 148 -47.06 26.71 -1.36
CA THR A 148 -47.03 28.04 -0.70
C THR A 148 -45.72 28.79 -0.85
N GLY A 149 -44.65 28.07 -1.21
CA GLY A 149 -43.29 28.64 -1.27
C GLY A 149 -42.63 28.88 0.09
N ILE A 150 -43.27 28.44 1.18
CA ILE A 150 -42.82 28.65 2.55
C ILE A 150 -41.96 27.48 3.01
N CYS A 151 -40.89 27.78 3.75
CA CYS A 151 -40.02 26.80 4.39
C CYS A 151 -40.28 26.72 5.88
N VAL A 152 -40.25 25.50 6.40
CA VAL A 152 -40.16 25.25 7.84
C VAL A 152 -38.73 24.77 8.13
N LYS A 153 -38.02 25.48 9.02
CA LYS A 153 -36.71 25.07 9.49
C LYS A 153 -36.89 23.94 10.53
N LEU A 154 -36.30 22.78 10.26
CA LEU A 154 -36.38 21.66 11.16
C LEU A 154 -35.33 21.80 12.28
N SER A 155 -35.83 21.76 13.54
CA SER A 155 -34.95 21.86 14.70
C SER A 155 -34.07 20.63 14.83
N ALA A 156 -32.78 20.84 15.07
CA ALA A 156 -31.91 19.76 15.53
C ALA A 156 -32.19 19.48 17.01
N ALA A 157 -32.55 18.25 17.35
CA ALA A 157 -32.65 17.85 18.75
C ALA A 157 -31.23 17.94 19.37
N HIS A 158 -31.10 18.77 20.42
CA HIS A 158 -29.84 19.03 21.10
C HIS A 158 -29.34 17.77 21.84
N TYR A 159 -28.44 17.02 21.24
CA TYR A 159 -27.78 15.90 21.92
C TYR A 159 -26.48 16.31 22.66
N LEU A 160 -25.94 17.45 22.35
CA LEU A 160 -24.80 18.05 23.03
C LEU A 160 -25.02 19.56 23.07
N ASN A 161 -24.68 20.22 24.14
CA ASN A 161 -24.76 21.66 24.43
C ASN A 161 -24.24 22.62 23.34
N GLU A 162 -24.17 22.21 22.08
CA GLU A 162 -23.70 23.02 20.96
C GLU A 162 -24.89 23.60 20.19
N LYS A 163 -24.97 24.92 20.19
CA LYS A 163 -25.93 25.72 19.38
C LYS A 163 -25.63 25.70 17.87
N ARG A 164 -24.85 24.74 17.38
CA ARG A 164 -24.48 24.65 15.97
C ARG A 164 -25.55 23.94 15.17
N GLN A 165 -25.92 24.51 14.01
CA GLN A 165 -26.81 23.87 13.05
C GLN A 165 -26.03 22.85 12.21
N PRO A 166 -26.68 21.73 11.78
CA PRO A 166 -26.04 20.77 10.90
C PRO A 166 -25.82 21.38 9.51
N PHE A 167 -24.61 21.34 9.00
CA PHE A 167 -24.30 21.69 7.62
C PHE A 167 -24.59 20.46 6.73
N ILE A 168 -25.74 20.46 6.05
CA ILE A 168 -26.24 19.30 5.29
C ILE A 168 -25.57 19.27 3.91
N ARG A 169 -24.92 18.15 3.59
CA ARG A 169 -24.23 17.91 2.31
C ARG A 169 -24.92 16.89 1.42
N ALA A 170 -25.59 15.93 2.04
CA ALA A 170 -26.27 14.85 1.33
C ALA A 170 -27.52 14.43 2.09
N ILE A 171 -28.54 14.00 1.37
CA ILE A 171 -29.79 13.48 1.91
C ILE A 171 -30.14 12.20 1.17
N ALA A 172 -30.51 11.15 1.90
CA ALA A 172 -30.94 9.88 1.30
C ALA A 172 -32.08 9.28 2.13
N GLN A 173 -33.02 8.57 1.49
CA GLN A 173 -34.09 7.84 2.16
C GLN A 173 -33.88 6.34 2.01
N THR A 174 -33.83 5.61 3.11
CA THR A 174 -33.73 4.15 3.10
C THR A 174 -35.11 3.52 2.89
N LYS A 175 -35.14 2.24 2.51
CA LYS A 175 -36.38 1.51 2.16
C LYS A 175 -37.43 1.43 3.29
N ASP A 176 -37.01 1.63 4.53
CA ASP A 176 -37.88 1.73 5.71
C ASP A 176 -38.51 3.11 5.88
N GLY A 177 -38.29 4.02 4.94
CA GLY A 177 -38.80 5.40 4.95
C GLY A 177 -37.95 6.37 5.78
N THR A 178 -36.90 5.93 6.44
CA THR A 178 -36.03 6.80 7.24
C THR A 178 -35.22 7.71 6.36
N ILE A 179 -35.24 9.02 6.64
CA ILE A 179 -34.43 10.02 5.95
C ILE A 179 -33.14 10.24 6.73
N TRP A 180 -32.02 10.06 6.04
CA TRP A 180 -30.67 10.22 6.54
C TRP A 180 -30.02 11.48 5.98
N LEU A 181 -29.26 12.18 6.81
CA LEU A 181 -28.58 13.40 6.50
C LEU A 181 -27.07 13.21 6.67
N GLY A 182 -26.31 13.53 5.64
CA GLY A 182 -24.86 13.62 5.72
C GLY A 182 -24.45 15.05 5.98
N THR A 183 -23.69 15.29 7.06
CA THR A 183 -23.29 16.64 7.45
C THR A 183 -21.79 16.82 7.43
N SER A 184 -21.33 18.06 7.20
CA SER A 184 -19.92 18.41 7.27
C SER A 184 -19.37 18.52 8.69
N ASN A 185 -20.24 18.68 9.69
CA ASN A 185 -19.85 19.05 11.04
C ASN A 185 -20.44 18.21 12.16
N MET A 186 -21.41 17.33 11.86
CA MET A 186 -22.09 16.49 12.84
C MET A 186 -22.19 15.02 12.40
N GLY A 187 -21.45 14.62 11.36
CA GLY A 187 -21.50 13.26 10.82
C GLY A 187 -22.85 12.91 10.20
N VAL A 188 -23.34 11.70 10.46
CA VAL A 188 -24.65 11.21 9.99
C VAL A 188 -25.74 11.54 10.99
N CYS A 189 -26.80 12.17 10.50
CA CYS A 189 -28.02 12.44 11.27
C CYS A 189 -29.21 11.76 10.62
N ARG A 190 -30.33 11.67 11.32
CA ARG A 190 -31.61 11.21 10.74
C ARG A 190 -32.76 12.16 11.05
N VAL A 191 -33.72 12.16 10.18
CA VAL A 191 -34.99 12.86 10.41
C VAL A 191 -35.91 11.95 11.20
N VAL A 192 -36.48 12.46 12.29
CA VAL A 192 -37.42 11.74 13.16
C VAL A 192 -38.77 12.45 13.14
N GLU A 193 -39.82 11.71 12.88
CA GLU A 193 -41.21 12.18 12.92
C GLU A 193 -41.80 11.75 14.25
N SER A 194 -42.24 12.70 15.09
CA SER A 194 -42.89 12.41 16.38
C SER A 194 -44.31 11.93 16.17
N ALA A 195 -44.90 11.23 17.15
CA ALA A 195 -46.27 10.79 17.12
C ALA A 195 -47.30 11.97 17.04
N SER A 196 -46.88 13.18 17.41
CA SER A 196 -47.65 14.42 17.29
C SER A 196 -47.51 15.10 15.91
N GLY A 197 -46.78 14.49 14.95
CA GLY A 197 -46.55 15.04 13.62
C GLY A 197 -45.41 16.06 13.54
N GLY A 198 -44.70 16.32 14.62
CA GLY A 198 -43.52 17.18 14.62
C GLY A 198 -42.32 16.47 13.98
N ILE A 199 -41.58 17.19 13.11
CA ILE A 199 -40.40 16.66 12.44
C ILE A 199 -39.17 17.33 13.06
N SER A 200 -38.17 16.54 13.43
CA SER A 200 -36.90 17.00 14.00
C SER A 200 -35.70 16.22 13.44
N VAL A 201 -34.51 16.76 13.63
CA VAL A 201 -33.25 16.10 13.23
C VAL A 201 -32.57 15.53 14.47
N GLU A 202 -32.36 14.23 14.49
CA GLU A 202 -31.58 13.52 15.51
C GLU A 202 -30.13 13.37 15.02
N ASN A 203 -29.18 13.74 15.87
CA ASN A 203 -27.74 13.64 15.63
C ASN A 203 -27.07 12.63 16.59
N GLY A 204 -25.75 12.48 16.47
CA GLY A 204 -24.95 11.69 17.42
C GLY A 204 -24.87 10.21 17.10
N TYR A 205 -25.12 9.81 15.85
CA TYR A 205 -24.97 8.41 15.43
C TYR A 205 -23.53 7.93 15.54
N GLU A 206 -22.55 8.74 15.13
CA GLU A 206 -21.13 8.41 15.25
C GLU A 206 -20.70 8.26 16.71
N GLN A 207 -21.22 9.10 17.62
CA GLN A 207 -20.91 8.98 19.05
C GLN A 207 -21.52 7.71 19.67
N LYS A 208 -22.75 7.36 19.29
CA LYS A 208 -23.36 6.08 19.70
C LYS A 208 -22.53 4.87 19.27
N MET A 209 -21.71 5.04 18.23
CA MET A 209 -20.84 4.01 17.65
C MET A 209 -19.37 4.17 18.00
N ASN A 210 -19.03 5.00 18.99
CA ASN A 210 -17.64 5.29 19.43
C ASN A 210 -16.74 5.86 18.32
N MET A 211 -17.31 6.65 17.40
CA MET A 211 -16.59 7.30 16.30
C MET A 211 -16.49 8.81 16.57
N GLU A 212 -15.37 9.41 16.17
CA GLU A 212 -15.25 10.86 16.11
C GLU A 212 -16.16 11.44 15.02
N TYR A 213 -16.62 12.68 15.19
CA TYR A 213 -17.38 13.40 14.17
C TYR A 213 -16.59 13.53 12.88
N ARG A 214 -17.16 13.04 11.79
CA ARG A 214 -16.52 13.03 10.48
C ARG A 214 -17.36 13.80 9.49
N SER A 215 -16.68 14.48 8.58
CA SER A 215 -17.34 15.20 7.51
C SER A 215 -17.88 14.21 6.47
N VAL A 216 -19.18 14.10 6.38
CA VAL A 216 -19.88 13.33 5.35
C VAL A 216 -19.97 14.16 4.09
N ARG A 217 -19.66 13.56 2.95
CA ARG A 217 -19.72 14.19 1.62
C ARG A 217 -20.85 13.65 0.77
N SER A 218 -21.13 12.37 0.88
CA SER A 218 -22.12 11.68 0.06
C SER A 218 -22.83 10.58 0.84
N LEU A 219 -24.09 10.34 0.50
CA LEU A 219 -24.91 9.26 1.01
C LEU A 219 -25.59 8.54 -0.15
N LEU A 220 -25.70 7.24 -0.03
CA LEU A 220 -26.49 6.42 -0.94
C LEU A 220 -27.30 5.39 -0.14
N ALA A 221 -28.62 5.47 -0.22
CA ALA A 221 -29.50 4.39 0.22
C ALA A 221 -29.60 3.35 -0.89
N SER A 222 -28.99 2.21 -0.64
CA SER A 222 -28.79 1.20 -1.66
C SER A 222 -29.95 0.21 -1.79
N SER A 223 -29.97 -0.49 -2.91
CA SER A 223 -30.92 -1.55 -3.20
C SER A 223 -30.90 -2.71 -2.19
N ASP A 224 -29.78 -2.95 -1.50
CA ASP A 224 -29.62 -3.97 -0.44
C ASP A 224 -30.20 -3.55 0.93
N GLY A 225 -30.67 -2.30 1.06
CA GLY A 225 -31.23 -1.75 2.28
C GLY A 225 -30.21 -1.15 3.24
N ASN A 226 -28.93 -1.11 2.88
CA ASN A 226 -27.89 -0.43 3.64
C ASN A 226 -27.73 1.03 3.20
N LEU A 227 -27.20 1.85 4.10
CA LEU A 227 -26.78 3.20 3.82
C LEU A 227 -25.26 3.22 3.62
N TYR A 228 -24.82 3.65 2.46
CA TYR A 228 -23.43 3.82 2.11
C TYR A 228 -23.01 5.27 2.32
N ILE A 229 -21.91 5.49 3.04
CA ILE A 229 -21.51 6.80 3.55
C ILE A 229 -20.10 7.11 3.05
N GLY A 230 -19.97 8.19 2.29
CA GLY A 230 -18.68 8.74 1.86
C GLY A 230 -18.25 9.87 2.79
N TYR A 231 -17.11 9.66 3.43
CA TYR A 231 -16.45 10.63 4.30
C TYR A 231 -15.29 11.33 3.59
N THR A 232 -14.72 12.33 4.25
CA THR A 232 -13.44 12.94 3.82
C THR A 232 -12.24 12.05 4.14
N ASP A 233 -12.41 11.01 4.97
CA ASP A 233 -11.35 10.15 5.49
C ASP A 233 -11.70 8.65 5.40
N GLY A 234 -12.57 8.27 4.50
CA GLY A 234 -12.91 6.88 4.21
C GLY A 234 -14.34 6.68 3.74
N PHE A 235 -14.74 5.44 3.75
CA PHE A 235 -16.04 4.94 3.31
C PHE A 235 -16.59 4.00 4.36
N ALA A 236 -17.89 4.08 4.66
CA ALA A 236 -18.54 3.21 5.62
C ALA A 236 -19.89 2.70 5.13
N ILE A 237 -20.32 1.58 5.69
CA ILE A 237 -21.61 0.95 5.44
C ILE A 237 -22.37 0.91 6.76
N LEU A 238 -23.53 1.56 6.81
CA LEU A 238 -24.42 1.55 7.95
C LEU A 238 -25.60 0.62 7.64
N SER A 239 -25.89 -0.28 8.56
CA SER A 239 -27.11 -1.10 8.54
C SER A 239 -28.22 -0.38 9.32
N PRO A 240 -29.25 0.20 8.65
CA PRO A 240 -30.33 0.91 9.32
C PRO A 240 -31.13 0.01 10.27
N ARG A 241 -31.29 -1.26 9.91
CA ARG A 241 -32.04 -2.25 10.74
C ARG A 241 -31.35 -2.54 12.07
N GLN A 242 -30.00 -2.64 12.06
CA GLN A 242 -29.19 -2.91 13.25
C GLN A 242 -28.75 -1.62 13.94
N ASN A 243 -28.92 -0.50 13.27
CA ASN A 243 -28.46 0.83 13.71
C ASN A 243 -26.95 0.84 14.06
N THR A 244 -26.15 0.12 13.26
CA THR A 244 -24.71 -0.05 13.44
C THR A 244 -23.97 0.14 12.13
N ILE A 245 -22.71 0.60 12.22
CA ILE A 245 -21.78 0.54 11.09
C ILE A 245 -21.27 -0.91 10.98
N SER A 246 -21.58 -1.54 9.84
CA SER A 246 -21.19 -2.92 9.56
C SER A 246 -19.78 -3.04 9.02
N ALA A 247 -19.27 -2.01 8.32
CA ALA A 247 -17.94 -1.99 7.77
C ALA A 247 -17.44 -0.56 7.57
N ARG A 248 -16.11 -0.41 7.61
CA ARG A 248 -15.40 0.83 7.31
C ARG A 248 -14.14 0.50 6.52
N TYR A 249 -13.84 1.34 5.53
CA TYR A 249 -12.76 1.15 4.59
C TYR A 249 -11.98 2.44 4.37
N THR A 250 -10.70 2.29 4.18
CA THR A 250 -9.72 3.35 3.88
C THR A 250 -8.82 2.92 2.71
N THR A 251 -7.83 3.73 2.38
CA THR A 251 -6.80 3.33 1.40
C THR A 251 -6.01 2.09 1.83
N ASN A 252 -5.92 1.81 3.13
CA ASN A 252 -5.29 0.58 3.64
C ASN A 252 -6.10 -0.68 3.29
N ASP A 253 -7.40 -0.52 3.04
CA ASP A 253 -8.31 -1.60 2.67
C ASP A 253 -8.50 -1.70 1.15
N GLY A 254 -7.77 -0.88 0.38
CA GLY A 254 -7.77 -0.91 -1.09
C GLY A 254 -8.59 0.18 -1.78
N LEU A 255 -9.06 1.23 -1.09
CA LEU A 255 -9.64 2.41 -1.74
C LEU A 255 -8.57 3.20 -2.50
N CYS A 256 -8.91 3.81 -3.63
CA CYS A 256 -7.99 4.68 -4.36
C CYS A 256 -7.72 6.01 -3.62
N SER A 257 -8.64 6.45 -2.76
CA SER A 257 -8.50 7.64 -1.93
C SER A 257 -9.43 7.57 -0.72
N ASN A 258 -9.04 8.19 0.39
CA ASN A 258 -9.91 8.32 1.56
C ASN A 258 -11.01 9.38 1.37
N PHE A 259 -10.84 10.34 0.47
CA PHE A 259 -11.86 11.34 0.18
C PHE A 259 -12.89 10.77 -0.79
N ILE A 260 -14.12 10.51 -0.33
CA ILE A 260 -15.22 10.00 -1.15
C ILE A 260 -16.23 11.13 -1.40
N GLY A 261 -16.17 11.72 -2.59
CA GLY A 261 -16.99 12.86 -2.97
C GLY A 261 -18.41 12.51 -3.40
N CYS A 262 -18.60 11.37 -4.06
CA CYS A 262 -19.90 10.90 -4.56
C CYS A 262 -19.98 9.38 -4.57
N ILE A 263 -21.22 8.86 -4.55
CA ILE A 263 -21.51 7.42 -4.56
C ILE A 263 -22.65 7.16 -5.54
N ALA A 264 -22.54 6.11 -6.33
CA ALA A 264 -23.63 5.60 -7.18
C ALA A 264 -23.71 4.07 -7.11
N GLU A 265 -24.87 3.51 -7.42
CA GLU A 265 -25.13 2.07 -7.54
C GLU A 265 -25.49 1.74 -8.97
N ASP A 266 -24.86 0.71 -9.55
CA ASP A 266 -25.20 0.23 -10.87
C ASP A 266 -26.34 -0.82 -10.88
N SER A 267 -26.74 -1.28 -12.06
CA SER A 267 -27.80 -2.28 -12.25
C SER A 267 -27.49 -3.64 -11.63
N GLU A 268 -26.22 -3.97 -11.43
CA GLU A 268 -25.77 -5.23 -10.81
C GLU A 268 -25.60 -5.10 -9.29
N GLY A 269 -25.82 -3.90 -8.77
CA GLY A 269 -25.70 -3.60 -7.35
C GLY A 269 -24.27 -3.34 -6.88
N HIS A 270 -23.32 -3.13 -7.79
CA HIS A 270 -21.99 -2.66 -7.38
C HIS A 270 -22.07 -1.20 -6.96
N ILE A 271 -21.28 -0.85 -5.96
CA ILE A 271 -21.16 0.53 -5.47
C ILE A 271 -19.95 1.18 -6.11
N TRP A 272 -20.17 2.34 -6.71
CA TRP A 272 -19.15 3.13 -7.36
C TRP A 272 -18.89 4.40 -6.56
N LEU A 273 -17.64 4.60 -6.17
CA LEU A 273 -17.17 5.66 -5.28
C LEU A 273 -16.30 6.62 -6.08
N GLY A 274 -16.74 7.86 -6.24
CA GLY A 274 -15.94 8.91 -6.86
C GLY A 274 -15.09 9.63 -5.82
N SER A 275 -13.81 9.81 -6.11
CA SER A 275 -12.82 10.37 -5.20
C SER A 275 -11.92 11.41 -5.87
N ASN A 276 -10.96 11.96 -5.11
CA ASN A 276 -9.96 12.89 -5.63
C ASN A 276 -8.93 12.25 -6.57
N SER A 277 -8.71 10.94 -6.44
CA SER A 277 -7.69 10.21 -7.18
C SER A 277 -8.27 9.33 -8.29
N GLY A 278 -9.61 9.24 -8.37
CA GLY A 278 -10.28 8.40 -9.36
C GLY A 278 -11.60 7.85 -8.86
N ILE A 279 -11.95 6.67 -9.37
CA ILE A 279 -13.19 5.98 -9.09
C ILE A 279 -12.87 4.58 -8.56
N SER A 280 -13.47 4.18 -7.43
CA SER A 280 -13.38 2.81 -6.91
C SER A 280 -14.72 2.09 -7.09
N ARG A 281 -14.72 0.88 -7.62
CA ARG A 281 -15.87 -0.02 -7.62
C ARG A 281 -15.77 -0.98 -6.44
N TYR A 282 -16.74 -0.96 -5.56
CA TYR A 282 -16.84 -1.89 -4.44
C TYR A 282 -17.70 -3.09 -4.79
N GLY A 283 -17.10 -4.27 -4.71
CA GLY A 283 -17.76 -5.56 -4.87
C GLY A 283 -18.32 -6.06 -3.55
N ARG A 284 -19.65 -6.04 -3.36
CA ARG A 284 -20.32 -6.39 -2.09
C ARG A 284 -20.05 -7.82 -1.63
N ARG A 285 -19.97 -8.80 -2.56
CA ARG A 285 -19.79 -10.21 -2.21
C ARG A 285 -18.39 -10.54 -1.73
N GLN A 286 -17.39 -9.89 -2.31
CA GLN A 286 -15.98 -10.15 -2.03
C GLN A 286 -15.39 -9.15 -1.04
N HIS A 287 -16.08 -8.04 -0.77
CA HIS A 287 -15.56 -6.89 -0.01
C HIS A 287 -14.26 -6.31 -0.59
N LEU A 288 -14.15 -6.32 -1.92
CA LEU A 288 -12.96 -5.89 -2.65
C LEU A 288 -13.23 -4.60 -3.42
N PHE A 289 -12.17 -3.80 -3.59
CA PHE A 289 -12.17 -2.59 -4.40
C PHE A 289 -11.45 -2.80 -5.71
N TYR A 290 -12.02 -2.21 -6.78
CA TYR A 290 -11.40 -2.13 -8.10
C TYR A 290 -11.24 -0.65 -8.43
N ASN A 291 -10.00 -0.18 -8.60
CA ASN A 291 -9.69 1.23 -8.73
C ASN A 291 -9.42 1.62 -10.17
N TYR A 292 -9.93 2.78 -10.56
CA TYR A 292 -9.77 3.38 -11.87
C TYR A 292 -9.28 4.81 -11.67
N TYR A 293 -8.00 5.04 -11.98
CA TYR A 293 -7.36 6.33 -11.76
C TYR A 293 -7.73 7.29 -12.88
N ILE A 294 -8.52 8.30 -12.55
CA ILE A 294 -9.02 9.31 -13.46
C ILE A 294 -8.68 10.67 -12.86
N ALA A 295 -8.03 11.52 -13.63
CA ALA A 295 -7.66 12.86 -13.16
C ALA A 295 -8.90 13.70 -12.83
N GLY A 296 -8.87 14.38 -11.69
CA GLY A 296 -9.90 15.29 -11.21
C GLY A 296 -10.64 14.77 -9.97
N SER A 297 -11.12 15.69 -9.16
CA SER A 297 -11.90 15.39 -7.94
C SER A 297 -13.36 15.17 -8.31
N ASN A 298 -13.83 13.92 -8.21
CA ASN A 298 -15.22 13.55 -8.51
C ASN A 298 -16.14 13.97 -7.36
N ARG A 299 -17.18 14.76 -7.66
CA ARG A 299 -18.12 15.31 -6.67
C ARG A 299 -19.56 14.90 -6.87
N SER A 300 -19.92 14.50 -8.08
CA SER A 300 -21.26 14.05 -8.42
C SER A 300 -21.22 12.74 -9.19
N ALA A 301 -22.23 11.90 -8.98
CA ALA A 301 -22.40 10.65 -9.69
C ALA A 301 -23.87 10.38 -10.00
N LEU A 302 -24.13 9.92 -11.21
CA LEU A 302 -25.48 9.53 -11.66
C LEU A 302 -25.38 8.18 -12.38
N PHE A 303 -26.25 7.25 -12.05
CA PHE A 303 -26.48 6.05 -12.85
C PHE A 303 -27.81 6.19 -13.57
N SER A 304 -27.79 6.24 -14.87
CA SER A 304 -28.97 6.31 -15.75
C SER A 304 -28.68 5.65 -17.08
N ASP A 305 -29.69 5.03 -17.70
CA ASP A 305 -29.59 4.37 -19.01
C ASP A 305 -28.39 3.39 -19.11
N LYS A 306 -28.16 2.60 -18.06
CA LYS A 306 -27.02 1.67 -17.94
C LYS A 306 -25.66 2.33 -17.98
N THR A 307 -25.60 3.64 -17.81
CA THR A 307 -24.38 4.43 -17.85
C THR A 307 -24.15 5.14 -16.52
N LEU A 308 -22.93 5.08 -16.04
CA LEU A 308 -22.45 5.89 -14.93
C LEU A 308 -21.84 7.18 -15.45
N PHE A 309 -22.26 8.29 -14.85
CA PHE A 309 -21.75 9.62 -15.11
C PHE A 309 -21.08 10.14 -13.84
N PHE A 310 -19.85 10.63 -13.96
CA PHE A 310 -19.10 11.25 -12.87
C PHE A 310 -18.71 12.67 -13.25
N GLY A 311 -19.20 13.64 -12.51
CA GLY A 311 -18.82 15.05 -12.64
C GLY A 311 -17.65 15.37 -11.71
N ASN A 312 -16.64 16.00 -12.26
CA ASN A 312 -15.49 16.44 -11.49
C ASN A 312 -15.20 17.94 -11.73
N ASN A 313 -14.10 18.43 -11.13
CA ASN A 313 -13.68 19.81 -11.22
C ASN A 313 -13.17 20.25 -12.61
N GLN A 314 -13.09 19.34 -13.59
CA GLN A 314 -12.53 19.63 -14.91
C GLN A 314 -13.31 19.02 -16.07
N SER A 315 -14.11 17.97 -15.82
CA SER A 315 -14.71 17.19 -16.88
C SER A 315 -15.91 16.35 -16.41
N LEU A 316 -16.67 15.85 -17.35
CA LEU A 316 -17.66 14.78 -17.17
C LEU A 316 -17.05 13.48 -17.72
N THR A 317 -16.96 12.47 -16.86
CA THR A 317 -16.55 11.11 -17.24
C THR A 317 -17.79 10.23 -17.23
N TYR A 318 -17.97 9.42 -18.26
CA TYR A 318 -19.09 8.48 -18.31
C TYR A 318 -18.71 7.18 -19.02
N PHE A 319 -19.29 6.08 -18.57
CA PHE A 319 -19.03 4.74 -19.10
C PHE A 319 -20.16 3.77 -18.73
N ASN A 320 -20.29 2.68 -19.49
CA ASN A 320 -21.17 1.58 -19.11
C ASN A 320 -20.38 0.64 -18.18
N PRO A 321 -20.85 0.35 -16.96
CA PRO A 321 -20.20 -0.60 -16.03
C PRO A 321 -19.99 -2.00 -16.63
N GLU A 322 -20.90 -2.45 -17.51
CA GLU A 322 -20.82 -3.75 -18.18
C GLU A 322 -19.63 -3.84 -19.16
N ASP A 323 -19.20 -2.70 -19.74
CA ASP A 323 -18.05 -2.64 -20.66
C ASP A 323 -16.71 -2.65 -19.91
N ILE A 324 -16.71 -2.48 -18.58
CA ILE A 324 -15.50 -2.49 -17.76
C ILE A 324 -15.27 -3.89 -17.21
N ASN A 325 -14.46 -4.65 -17.90
CA ASN A 325 -13.99 -5.93 -17.36
C ASN A 325 -13.17 -5.70 -16.08
N ALA A 326 -13.37 -6.55 -15.10
CA ALA A 326 -12.45 -6.65 -13.97
C ALA A 326 -11.01 -6.80 -14.51
N TYR A 327 -10.03 -6.22 -13.81
CA TYR A 327 -8.62 -6.32 -14.21
C TYR A 327 -8.32 -7.72 -14.73
N PRO A 328 -7.62 -7.86 -15.86
CA PRO A 328 -7.13 -9.17 -16.27
C PRO A 328 -6.22 -9.66 -15.11
N THR A 329 -6.68 -10.66 -14.39
CA THR A 329 -5.96 -11.31 -13.28
C THR A 329 -4.65 -11.99 -13.72
N ASN A 330 -4.28 -11.91 -14.99
CA ASN A 330 -3.27 -12.71 -15.65
C ASN A 330 -1.92 -12.01 -15.86
N GLY A 331 -1.65 -10.90 -15.20
CA GLY A 331 -0.30 -10.34 -15.19
C GLY A 331 0.65 -11.26 -14.43
N ARG A 332 1.36 -12.16 -15.14
CA ARG A 332 2.44 -12.95 -14.54
C ARG A 332 3.61 -12.02 -14.24
N VAL A 333 4.11 -12.06 -13.01
CA VAL A 333 5.36 -11.38 -12.65
C VAL A 333 6.50 -12.08 -13.37
N LEU A 334 7.38 -11.32 -14.01
CA LEU A 334 8.61 -11.84 -14.61
C LEU A 334 9.79 -11.44 -13.73
N ILE A 335 10.73 -12.36 -13.57
CA ILE A 335 12.04 -12.05 -12.99
C ILE A 335 12.85 -11.44 -14.12
N THR A 336 13.21 -10.15 -14.00
CA THR A 336 13.78 -9.36 -15.09
C THR A 336 15.29 -9.15 -14.96
N GLY A 337 15.85 -9.32 -13.76
CA GLY A 337 17.27 -9.14 -13.53
C GLY A 337 17.82 -10.03 -12.40
N LEU A 338 19.09 -10.31 -12.50
CA LEU A 338 19.92 -10.93 -11.48
C LEU A 338 21.14 -10.06 -11.27
N GLU A 339 21.46 -9.76 -10.04
CA GLU A 339 22.73 -9.14 -9.66
C GLU A 339 23.45 -10.06 -8.67
N VAL A 340 24.75 -10.15 -8.80
CA VAL A 340 25.65 -10.86 -7.88
C VAL A 340 26.71 -9.86 -7.41
N ASP A 341 26.90 -9.74 -6.10
CA ASP A 341 27.80 -8.76 -5.49
C ASP A 341 27.53 -7.31 -5.98
N ASN A 342 26.25 -6.97 -6.18
CA ASN A 342 25.78 -5.70 -6.74
C ASN A 342 26.20 -5.42 -8.20
N HIS A 343 26.63 -6.44 -8.93
CA HIS A 343 26.90 -6.35 -10.36
C HIS A 343 25.81 -7.06 -11.15
N PRO A 344 25.20 -6.43 -12.16
CA PRO A 344 24.22 -7.07 -13.00
C PRO A 344 24.84 -8.22 -13.79
N VAL A 345 24.16 -9.35 -13.84
CA VAL A 345 24.63 -10.57 -14.54
C VAL A 345 24.02 -10.63 -15.93
N GLY A 346 24.85 -10.50 -16.94
CA GLY A 346 24.48 -10.69 -18.35
C GLY A 346 24.46 -12.14 -18.78
N THR A 347 23.74 -12.44 -19.87
CA THR A 347 23.74 -13.78 -20.49
C THR A 347 25.10 -14.11 -21.08
N GLY A 348 25.69 -15.24 -20.66
CA GLY A 348 27.03 -15.68 -21.09
C GLY A 348 28.18 -14.94 -20.42
N GLU A 349 27.90 -14.01 -19.52
CA GLU A 349 28.91 -13.26 -18.77
C GLU A 349 29.50 -14.11 -17.65
N LYS A 350 30.80 -13.95 -17.41
CA LYS A 350 31.53 -14.62 -16.33
C LYS A 350 31.62 -13.71 -15.11
N ILE A 351 31.04 -14.13 -14.02
CA ILE A 351 31.17 -13.51 -12.70
C ILE A 351 31.99 -14.48 -11.82
N ASN A 352 33.04 -14.02 -11.20
CA ASN A 352 33.95 -14.82 -10.37
C ASN A 352 34.31 -16.16 -11.02
N ASN A 353 34.60 -16.15 -12.31
CA ASN A 353 34.96 -17.29 -13.13
C ASN A 353 33.82 -18.28 -13.46
N GLN A 354 32.57 -17.97 -13.07
CA GLN A 354 31.37 -18.76 -13.34
C GLN A 354 30.46 -18.09 -14.37
N ILE A 355 29.91 -18.83 -15.33
CA ILE A 355 28.79 -18.40 -16.16
C ILE A 355 27.51 -18.80 -15.41
N ILE A 356 26.78 -17.80 -14.88
CA ILE A 356 25.59 -18.04 -14.07
C ILE A 356 24.35 -18.15 -14.98
N LEU A 357 24.24 -17.29 -15.98
CA LEU A 357 23.12 -17.26 -16.93
C LEU A 357 23.54 -17.75 -18.31
N ASN A 358 23.01 -18.87 -18.76
CA ASN A 358 23.20 -19.38 -20.12
C ASN A 358 22.16 -18.82 -21.10
N GLN A 359 21.06 -18.30 -20.59
CA GLN A 359 19.97 -17.66 -21.34
C GLN A 359 19.42 -16.47 -20.55
N PHE A 360 18.58 -15.67 -21.20
CA PHE A 360 17.96 -14.52 -20.57
C PHE A 360 17.12 -14.92 -19.35
N ILE A 361 17.29 -14.24 -18.21
CA ILE A 361 16.73 -14.67 -16.92
C ILE A 361 15.21 -14.92 -16.90
N PRO A 362 14.34 -14.16 -17.61
CA PRO A 362 12.90 -14.45 -17.66
C PRO A 362 12.54 -15.83 -18.22
N PHE A 363 13.46 -16.46 -18.94
CA PHE A 363 13.30 -17.79 -19.53
C PHE A 363 14.12 -18.87 -18.82
N THR A 364 14.71 -18.50 -17.67
CA THR A 364 15.55 -19.40 -16.88
C THR A 364 14.75 -19.95 -15.72
N ASP A 365 14.62 -21.29 -15.66
CA ASP A 365 13.91 -21.97 -14.56
C ASP A 365 14.82 -22.27 -13.36
N ARG A 366 16.14 -22.27 -13.58
CA ARG A 366 17.14 -22.65 -12.60
C ARG A 366 18.44 -21.88 -12.76
N ILE A 367 18.96 -21.35 -11.65
CA ILE A 367 20.31 -20.78 -11.55
C ILE A 367 21.15 -21.57 -10.56
N VAL A 368 22.46 -21.64 -10.82
CA VAL A 368 23.45 -22.29 -9.95
C VAL A 368 24.48 -21.24 -9.59
N LEU A 369 24.69 -21.02 -8.30
CA LEU A 369 25.62 -20.07 -7.74
C LEU A 369 26.72 -20.82 -6.98
N ASP A 370 27.97 -20.50 -7.26
CA ASP A 370 29.10 -20.96 -6.45
C ASP A 370 29.09 -20.27 -5.08
N ASN A 371 29.81 -20.83 -4.13
CA ASN A 371 29.87 -20.24 -2.77
C ASN A 371 30.41 -18.80 -2.74
N ASP A 372 31.17 -18.40 -3.74
CA ASP A 372 31.71 -17.04 -3.87
C ASP A 372 30.69 -16.06 -4.46
N ASN A 373 29.58 -16.57 -5.02
CA ASN A 373 28.48 -15.82 -5.65
C ASN A 373 27.18 -15.88 -4.85
N LYS A 374 27.25 -16.12 -3.54
CA LYS A 374 26.06 -16.34 -2.68
C LYS A 374 25.31 -15.06 -2.28
N ASP A 375 25.87 -13.90 -2.55
CA ASP A 375 25.23 -12.61 -2.31
C ASP A 375 24.62 -12.14 -3.63
N PHE A 376 23.30 -12.21 -3.71
CA PHE A 376 22.58 -11.91 -4.94
C PHE A 376 21.28 -11.15 -4.71
N SER A 377 20.83 -10.46 -5.75
CA SER A 377 19.56 -9.77 -5.79
C SER A 377 18.79 -10.15 -7.05
N LEU A 378 17.49 -10.32 -6.90
CA LEU A 378 16.56 -10.57 -8.00
C LEU A 378 15.69 -9.36 -8.21
N THR A 379 15.65 -8.86 -9.44
CA THR A 379 14.71 -7.83 -9.87
C THR A 379 13.55 -8.49 -10.59
N PHE A 380 12.33 -8.07 -10.27
CA PHE A 380 11.11 -8.62 -10.87
C PHE A 380 10.13 -7.50 -11.19
N ASN A 381 9.36 -7.67 -12.25
CA ASN A 381 8.37 -6.71 -12.70
C ASN A 381 7.17 -7.44 -13.31
N ASN A 382 6.00 -6.88 -13.10
CA ASN A 382 4.84 -7.20 -13.88
C ASN A 382 4.78 -6.22 -15.05
N LEU A 383 5.10 -6.61 -16.28
CA LEU A 383 5.10 -5.77 -17.47
C LEU A 383 3.74 -5.11 -17.80
N SER A 384 2.93 -4.90 -16.78
CA SER A 384 1.69 -4.13 -16.85
C SER A 384 2.02 -2.64 -16.71
N TYR A 385 1.73 -1.88 -17.76
CA TYR A 385 1.90 -0.42 -17.79
C TYR A 385 0.74 0.30 -17.09
N SER A 386 0.42 -0.10 -15.86
CA SER A 386 -0.49 0.68 -15.02
C SER A 386 0.32 1.70 -14.23
N ASP A 387 -0.15 2.94 -14.14
CA ASP A 387 0.44 4.01 -13.30
C ASP A 387 0.34 3.70 -11.79
N GLU A 388 -0.10 2.52 -11.42
CA GLU A 388 -0.28 2.10 -10.04
C GLU A 388 1.06 1.61 -9.48
N GLN A 389 1.41 2.06 -8.29
CA GLN A 389 2.47 1.45 -7.49
C GLN A 389 2.10 -0.02 -7.24
N GLN A 390 2.73 -0.90 -7.99
CA GLN A 390 2.50 -2.33 -7.86
C GLN A 390 3.22 -2.84 -6.62
N LYS A 391 2.48 -3.55 -5.78
CA LYS A 391 3.05 -4.26 -4.63
C LYS A 391 3.26 -5.72 -5.01
N TYR A 392 4.37 -6.26 -4.54
CA TYR A 392 4.71 -7.65 -4.78
C TYR A 392 4.86 -8.39 -3.47
N ASN A 393 4.41 -9.65 -3.46
CA ASN A 393 4.75 -10.59 -2.42
C ASN A 393 5.82 -11.54 -2.94
N TYR A 394 6.90 -11.70 -2.19
CA TYR A 394 7.95 -12.65 -2.51
C TYR A 394 8.37 -13.47 -1.30
N ARG A 395 8.96 -14.64 -1.54
CA ARG A 395 9.54 -15.49 -0.53
C ARG A 395 10.62 -16.39 -1.12
N LEU A 396 11.49 -16.91 -0.26
CA LEU A 396 12.55 -17.84 -0.62
C LEU A 396 12.44 -19.11 0.23
N LEU A 397 11.97 -20.20 -0.36
CA LEU A 397 11.82 -21.50 0.33
C LEU A 397 13.11 -22.30 0.26
N PRO A 398 13.53 -23.06 1.31
CA PRO A 398 12.92 -23.12 2.65
C PRO A 398 13.41 -22.03 3.62
N TYR A 399 14.23 -21.08 3.16
CA TYR A 399 14.87 -20.06 4.00
C TYR A 399 13.83 -19.15 4.69
N GLN A 400 12.77 -18.81 3.96
CA GLN A 400 11.72 -17.90 4.41
C GLN A 400 10.35 -18.44 4.00
N GLY A 401 9.57 -18.99 4.95
CA GLY A 401 8.27 -19.60 4.67
C GLY A 401 7.15 -18.57 4.46
N ASN A 402 7.24 -17.39 5.10
CA ASN A 402 6.24 -16.34 5.01
C ASN A 402 6.46 -15.46 3.79
N TRP A 403 5.35 -14.94 3.23
CA TRP A 403 5.40 -13.93 2.17
C TRP A 403 5.82 -12.58 2.74
N LEU A 404 6.81 -11.95 2.12
CA LEU A 404 7.22 -10.57 2.38
C LEU A 404 6.59 -9.65 1.36
N ILE A 405 6.23 -8.44 1.79
CA ILE A 405 5.73 -7.39 0.91
C ILE A 405 6.91 -6.51 0.49
N SER A 406 7.03 -6.25 -0.79
CA SER A 406 7.97 -5.26 -1.32
C SER A 406 7.28 -3.90 -1.28
N ASP A 407 7.65 -3.05 -0.31
CA ASP A 407 7.06 -1.71 -0.15
C ASP A 407 7.73 -0.64 -1.03
N GLU A 408 9.01 -0.82 -1.37
CA GLU A 408 9.76 0.10 -2.21
C GLU A 408 10.67 -0.69 -3.16
N GLY A 409 10.18 -0.90 -4.38
CA GLY A 409 11.01 -1.44 -5.44
C GLY A 409 10.73 -2.89 -5.82
N GLU A 410 11.15 -3.21 -7.00
CA GLU A 410 10.96 -4.47 -7.71
C GLU A 410 12.13 -5.43 -7.43
N LYS A 411 12.75 -5.37 -6.24
CA LYS A 411 14.00 -6.06 -5.93
C LYS A 411 13.96 -6.82 -4.61
N ALA A 412 14.43 -8.08 -4.63
CA ALA A 412 14.66 -8.89 -3.44
C ALA A 412 16.15 -9.22 -3.32
N SER A 413 16.76 -8.89 -2.18
CA SER A 413 18.20 -9.10 -1.95
C SER A 413 18.42 -10.13 -0.86
N TYR A 414 19.36 -11.01 -1.09
CA TYR A 414 19.77 -12.07 -0.17
C TYR A 414 21.28 -12.07 -0.01
N THR A 415 21.73 -12.14 1.23
CA THR A 415 23.15 -12.15 1.56
C THR A 415 23.51 -13.36 2.41
N ASN A 416 24.66 -13.94 2.13
CA ASN A 416 25.26 -15.02 2.90
C ASN A 416 24.33 -16.23 3.15
N LEU A 417 23.59 -16.64 2.13
CA LEU A 417 22.76 -17.84 2.23
C LEU A 417 23.61 -19.10 2.38
N PRO A 418 23.21 -20.07 3.22
CA PRO A 418 23.86 -21.37 3.28
C PRO A 418 23.82 -22.11 1.94
N ALA A 419 24.76 -23.03 1.72
CA ALA A 419 24.69 -23.93 0.58
C ALA A 419 23.42 -24.81 0.66
N GLY A 420 22.69 -24.89 -0.46
CA GLY A 420 21.43 -25.62 -0.51
C GLY A 420 20.62 -25.34 -1.76
N GLU A 421 19.45 -25.95 -1.84
CA GLU A 421 18.47 -25.71 -2.89
C GLU A 421 17.37 -24.79 -2.37
N TYR A 422 17.08 -23.74 -3.12
CA TYR A 422 16.06 -22.73 -2.79
C TYR A 422 15.09 -22.57 -3.95
N VAL A 423 13.88 -22.15 -3.63
CA VAL A 423 12.87 -21.75 -4.62
C VAL A 423 12.44 -20.33 -4.27
N PHE A 424 12.83 -19.37 -5.13
CA PHE A 424 12.31 -18.03 -5.06
C PHE A 424 10.93 -18.00 -5.70
N GLU A 425 9.95 -17.44 -5.01
CA GLU A 425 8.59 -17.27 -5.48
C GLU A 425 8.19 -15.80 -5.36
N VAL A 426 7.56 -15.28 -6.41
CA VAL A 426 7.05 -13.91 -6.44
C VAL A 426 5.68 -13.86 -7.12
N LYS A 427 4.81 -13.01 -6.60
CA LYS A 427 3.49 -12.71 -7.17
C LYS A 427 3.17 -11.25 -6.96
N ASN A 428 2.38 -10.64 -7.85
CA ASN A 428 1.87 -9.29 -7.64
C ASN A 428 0.63 -9.31 -6.74
N ILE A 429 0.44 -8.20 -6.04
CA ILE A 429 -0.79 -7.89 -5.30
C ILE A 429 -1.45 -6.72 -6.01
N HIS A 430 -2.67 -6.94 -6.46
CA HIS A 430 -3.49 -5.86 -6.99
C HIS A 430 -4.00 -4.98 -5.83
N PRO A 431 -4.27 -3.69 -6.07
CA PRO A 431 -4.82 -2.78 -5.04
C PRO A 431 -6.11 -3.29 -4.38
N ASN A 432 -6.83 -4.18 -5.06
CA ASN A 432 -8.02 -4.85 -4.54
C ASN A 432 -7.74 -6.07 -3.64
N GLY A 433 -6.48 -6.34 -3.31
CA GLY A 433 -6.07 -7.49 -2.50
C GLY A 433 -6.00 -8.83 -3.25
N GLN A 434 -6.43 -8.89 -4.52
CA GLN A 434 -6.24 -10.11 -5.33
C GLN A 434 -4.76 -10.32 -5.64
N THR A 435 -4.32 -11.57 -5.66
CA THR A 435 -2.95 -11.93 -5.99
C THR A 435 -2.89 -12.58 -7.37
N GLY A 436 -1.90 -12.20 -8.17
CA GLY A 436 -1.63 -12.81 -9.46
C GLY A 436 -1.02 -14.21 -9.36
N ALA A 437 -0.71 -14.77 -10.52
CA ALA A 437 -0.04 -16.07 -10.61
C ALA A 437 1.36 -16.01 -9.99
N VAL A 438 1.76 -17.09 -9.31
CA VAL A 438 3.10 -17.23 -8.73
C VAL A 438 4.10 -17.55 -9.83
N THR A 439 5.20 -16.79 -9.86
CA THR A 439 6.39 -17.09 -10.67
C THR A 439 7.46 -17.66 -9.74
N SER A 440 8.09 -18.75 -10.15
CA SER A 440 9.11 -19.44 -9.37
C SER A 440 10.43 -19.55 -10.13
N LEU A 441 11.55 -19.44 -9.40
CA LEU A 441 12.91 -19.66 -9.90
C LEU A 441 13.68 -20.55 -8.92
N LYS A 442 14.21 -21.66 -9.40
CA LYS A 442 15.04 -22.54 -8.60
C LYS A 442 16.48 -22.00 -8.50
N ILE A 443 16.99 -21.87 -7.27
CA ILE A 443 18.33 -21.35 -6.97
C ILE A 443 19.09 -22.42 -6.21
N ILE A 444 20.27 -22.79 -6.70
CA ILE A 444 21.15 -23.77 -6.07
C ILE A 444 22.45 -23.08 -5.71
N ILE A 445 22.77 -23.06 -4.43
CA ILE A 445 24.03 -22.54 -3.91
C ILE A 445 24.94 -23.73 -3.59
N LEU A 446 26.05 -23.81 -4.29
CA LEU A 446 27.01 -24.89 -4.12
C LEU A 446 27.80 -24.72 -2.81
N PRO A 447 28.11 -25.81 -2.11
CA PRO A 447 28.93 -25.71 -0.92
C PRO A 447 30.38 -25.35 -1.30
N HIS A 448 31.05 -24.62 -0.43
CA HIS A 448 32.48 -24.38 -0.56
C HIS A 448 33.24 -25.71 -0.65
N TRP A 449 34.29 -25.76 -1.48
CA TRP A 449 35.06 -26.99 -1.73
C TRP A 449 35.51 -27.69 -0.44
N SER A 450 35.82 -26.89 0.62
CA SER A 450 36.22 -27.45 1.94
C SER A 450 35.05 -28.12 2.71
N GLN A 451 33.80 -27.86 2.33
CA GLN A 451 32.61 -28.45 2.96
C GLN A 451 32.10 -29.68 2.21
N THR A 452 32.69 -29.98 1.04
CA THR A 452 32.29 -31.18 0.26
C THR A 452 32.63 -32.45 1.00
N PHE A 453 31.79 -33.48 0.80
CA PHE A 453 32.01 -34.80 1.40
C PHE A 453 33.41 -35.37 1.05
N ALA A 454 33.83 -35.17 -0.20
CA ALA A 454 35.16 -35.61 -0.66
C ALA A 454 36.30 -34.93 0.11
N PHE A 455 36.22 -33.62 0.37
CA PHE A 455 37.25 -32.93 1.15
C PHE A 455 37.24 -33.37 2.62
N ARG A 456 36.08 -33.49 3.24
CA ARG A 456 35.96 -33.98 4.62
C ARG A 456 36.49 -35.39 4.75
N LEU A 457 36.20 -36.26 3.75
CA LEU A 457 36.73 -37.60 3.69
C LEU A 457 38.25 -37.59 3.55
N PHE A 458 38.77 -36.71 2.64
CA PHE A 458 40.22 -36.56 2.45
C PHE A 458 40.92 -36.11 3.73
N VAL A 459 40.41 -35.08 4.41
CA VAL A 459 40.94 -34.59 5.68
C VAL A 459 40.86 -35.68 6.76
N SER A 460 39.75 -36.41 6.83
CA SER A 460 39.59 -37.52 7.77
C SER A 460 40.59 -38.65 7.51
N LEU A 461 40.85 -38.97 6.24
CA LEU A 461 41.85 -39.96 5.84
C LEU A 461 43.26 -39.51 6.17
N LEU A 462 43.58 -38.20 5.95
CA LEU A 462 44.84 -37.60 6.34
C LEU A 462 45.05 -37.65 7.85
N LEU A 463 44.04 -37.34 8.64
CA LEU A 463 44.09 -37.42 10.10
C LEU A 463 44.29 -38.88 10.56
N LEU A 464 43.53 -39.84 9.96
CA LEU A 464 43.70 -41.27 10.26
C LEU A 464 45.07 -41.76 9.86
N GLY A 465 45.57 -41.34 8.68
CA GLY A 465 46.95 -41.66 8.23
C GLY A 465 48.00 -41.09 9.17
N GLY A 466 47.79 -39.80 9.63
CA GLY A 466 48.67 -39.19 10.62
C GLY A 466 48.69 -39.89 11.97
N VAL A 467 47.49 -40.33 12.43
CA VAL A 467 47.39 -41.14 13.66
C VAL A 467 48.04 -42.48 13.48
N ALA A 468 47.79 -43.17 12.34
CA ALA A 468 48.38 -44.48 12.05
C ALA A 468 49.92 -44.37 11.93
N TYR A 469 50.42 -43.29 11.28
CA TYR A 469 51.82 -43.01 11.21
C TYR A 469 52.43 -42.71 12.59
N GLY A 470 51.74 -41.89 13.41
CA GLY A 470 52.12 -41.60 14.79
C GLY A 470 52.20 -42.89 15.63
N VAL A 471 51.16 -43.75 15.52
CA VAL A 471 51.15 -45.07 16.20
C VAL A 471 52.30 -45.96 15.72
N ARG A 472 52.58 -45.94 14.39
CA ARG A 472 53.71 -46.68 13.83
C ARG A 472 55.07 -46.14 14.36
N LEU A 473 55.22 -44.80 14.46
CA LEU A 473 56.40 -44.21 15.05
C LEU A 473 56.54 -44.53 16.53
N ILE A 474 55.42 -44.50 17.27
CA ILE A 474 55.41 -44.88 18.68
C ILE A 474 55.81 -46.36 18.85
N ARG A 475 55.23 -47.26 18.04
CA ARG A 475 55.62 -48.68 18.06
C ARG A 475 57.09 -48.90 17.67
N LEU A 476 57.58 -48.17 16.71
CA LEU A 476 59.01 -48.21 16.33
C LEU A 476 59.89 -47.64 17.46
N ARG A 477 59.44 -46.57 18.13
CA ARG A 477 60.14 -46.03 19.30
C ARG A 477 60.07 -46.97 20.49
N GLN A 478 58.89 -47.60 20.72
CA GLN A 478 58.74 -48.63 21.78
C GLN A 478 59.70 -49.78 21.56
N LYS A 479 59.76 -50.33 20.32
CA LYS A 479 60.73 -51.37 19.99
C LYS A 479 62.18 -50.93 20.16
N ARG A 480 62.52 -49.66 19.87
CA ARG A 480 63.85 -49.10 20.16
C ARG A 480 64.04 -48.87 21.66
N MET A 481 63.00 -48.44 22.37
CA MET A 481 63.05 -48.24 23.81
C MET A 481 63.15 -49.57 24.59
N GLU A 482 62.44 -50.64 24.12
CA GLU A 482 62.63 -51.95 24.69
C GLU A 482 64.09 -52.43 24.58
N HIS A 483 64.74 -52.10 23.47
CA HIS A 483 66.14 -52.37 23.29
C HIS A 483 67.08 -51.46 24.07
N GLU A 484 66.67 -50.17 24.26
CA GLU A 484 67.42 -49.19 25.07
C GLU A 484 67.12 -49.31 26.56
N MET A 485 65.90 -49.82 26.96
CA MET A 485 65.56 -50.01 28.36
C MET A 485 66.35 -51.16 29.01
N GLN A 486 66.78 -52.15 28.21
CA GLN A 486 67.76 -53.10 28.70
C GLN A 486 69.12 -52.50 29.00
N MET A 487 69.43 -51.35 28.42
CA MET A 487 70.68 -50.60 28.68
C MET A 487 70.50 -49.38 29.66
N LYS A 488 69.26 -48.96 29.91
CA LYS A 488 68.97 -47.72 30.68
C LYS A 488 68.43 -47.93 32.07
N HIS A 489 68.40 -49.13 32.59
CA HIS A 489 68.03 -49.33 34.00
C HIS A 489 69.02 -48.61 34.99
N GLU A 490 70.16 -48.13 34.47
CA GLU A 490 71.14 -47.40 35.30
C GLU A 490 71.06 -45.84 35.15
N LEU A 491 70.26 -45.32 34.22
CA LEU A 491 70.18 -43.87 33.97
C LEU A 491 68.84 -43.26 34.43
N LEU A 492 68.00 -44.03 35.11
CA LEU A 492 66.60 -43.69 35.34
C LEU A 492 66.31 -42.77 36.53
N THR A 493 67.29 -42.28 37.24
CA THR A 493 67.08 -41.36 38.38
C THR A 493 67.19 -39.91 38.02
N VAL A 494 67.64 -39.53 36.86
CA VAL A 494 67.84 -38.10 36.48
C VAL A 494 66.80 -37.54 35.53
N SER A 495 65.97 -38.38 34.92
CA SER A 495 65.02 -37.93 33.90
C SER A 495 63.59 -37.61 34.40
N MET A 496 63.26 -37.90 35.65
CA MET A 496 61.91 -37.68 36.16
C MET A 496 61.56 -36.23 36.52
N GLU A 497 62.50 -35.36 36.61
CA GLU A 497 62.23 -33.95 36.93
C GLU A 497 61.88 -33.10 35.71
N ARG A 498 62.31 -33.49 34.52
CA ARG A 498 62.06 -32.66 33.32
C ARG A 498 60.69 -32.90 32.68
N GLU A 499 60.02 -33.99 32.99
CA GLU A 499 58.72 -34.34 32.36
C GLU A 499 57.55 -33.50 32.93
N LYS A 500 57.63 -33.05 34.20
CA LYS A 500 56.58 -32.22 34.81
C LYS A 500 56.41 -30.83 34.23
N GLU A 501 57.47 -30.24 33.71
CA GLU A 501 57.37 -28.87 33.12
C GLU A 501 56.73 -28.82 31.76
N ARG A 502 56.74 -29.96 31.02
CA ARG A 502 56.18 -30.02 29.66
C ARG A 502 54.67 -30.12 29.64
N GLN A 503 54.05 -30.81 30.61
CA GLN A 503 52.60 -30.98 30.66
C GLN A 503 51.84 -29.69 30.96
N ILE A 504 52.40 -28.83 31.76
CA ILE A 504 51.75 -27.54 32.14
C ILE A 504 51.65 -26.59 30.92
N ARG A 505 52.57 -26.70 29.94
CA ARG A 505 52.57 -25.80 28.76
C ARG A 505 51.44 -26.17 27.77
N VAL A 506 51.19 -27.47 27.55
CA VAL A 506 50.21 -27.94 26.57
C VAL A 506 48.75 -27.73 27.04
N GLU A 507 48.48 -27.85 28.33
CA GLU A 507 47.12 -27.55 28.88
C GLU A 507 46.76 -26.05 28.73
N ARG A 508 47.77 -25.18 28.82
CA ARG A 508 47.54 -23.74 28.69
C ARG A 508 47.18 -23.31 27.25
N GLU A 509 47.78 -23.96 26.23
CA GLU A 509 47.49 -23.65 24.83
C GLU A 509 46.12 -24.11 24.39
N ASN A 510 45.69 -25.27 24.86
CA ASN A 510 44.35 -25.81 24.53
C ASN A 510 43.20 -25.01 25.20
N PHE A 511 43.43 -24.51 26.41
CA PHE A 511 42.46 -23.69 27.12
C PHE A 511 42.14 -22.38 26.38
N PHE A 512 43.16 -21.67 25.95
CA PHE A 512 42.97 -20.38 25.27
C PHE A 512 42.34 -20.51 23.89
N THR A 513 42.63 -21.60 23.16
CA THR A 513 42.02 -21.83 21.85
C THR A 513 40.53 -22.17 21.95
N GLY A 514 40.14 -22.94 23.00
CA GLY A 514 38.73 -23.27 23.28
C GLY A 514 37.93 -22.03 23.67
N VAL A 515 38.42 -21.23 24.63
CA VAL A 515 37.72 -20.04 25.11
C VAL A 515 37.48 -19.01 24.00
N ALA A 516 38.46 -18.84 23.12
CA ALA A 516 38.33 -17.87 22.04
C ALA A 516 37.30 -18.31 20.96
N HIS A 517 37.19 -19.64 20.72
CA HIS A 517 36.17 -20.17 19.81
C HIS A 517 34.75 -20.03 20.39
N GLU A 518 34.61 -20.27 21.70
CA GLU A 518 33.33 -20.12 22.39
C GLU A 518 32.88 -18.65 22.55
N LEU A 519 33.80 -17.69 22.53
CA LEU A 519 33.49 -16.26 22.56
C LEU A 519 33.13 -15.71 21.18
N ARG A 520 33.69 -16.26 20.10
CA ARG A 520 33.42 -15.77 18.74
C ARG A 520 31.95 -16.02 18.31
N THR A 521 31.43 -17.18 18.64
CA THR A 521 30.09 -17.60 18.22
C THR A 521 28.98 -16.67 18.74
N PRO A 522 28.86 -16.38 20.05
CA PRO A 522 27.83 -15.46 20.54
C PRO A 522 28.02 -14.01 20.04
N LEU A 523 29.25 -13.58 19.82
CA LEU A 523 29.53 -12.24 19.29
C LEU A 523 29.03 -12.07 17.86
N THR A 524 29.23 -13.06 17.02
CA THR A 524 28.74 -13.06 15.64
C THR A 524 27.21 -13.05 15.62
N LEU A 525 26.56 -13.78 16.53
CA LEU A 525 25.11 -13.80 16.69
C LEU A 525 24.52 -12.46 17.20
N ILE A 526 25.30 -11.64 17.86
CA ILE A 526 24.90 -10.29 18.30
C ILE A 526 25.10 -9.26 17.18
N LEU A 527 26.19 -9.37 16.42
CA LEU A 527 26.53 -8.37 15.39
C LEU A 527 25.53 -8.36 14.22
N ALA A 528 25.10 -9.52 13.76
CA ALA A 528 24.21 -9.63 12.62
C ALA A 528 22.83 -8.95 12.84
N PRO A 529 22.11 -9.24 13.94
CA PRO A 529 20.83 -8.55 14.22
C PRO A 529 20.98 -7.05 14.45
N LEU A 530 22.07 -6.61 15.11
CA LEU A 530 22.33 -5.19 15.32
C LEU A 530 22.53 -4.43 14.02
N GLN A 531 23.24 -5.04 13.06
CA GLN A 531 23.47 -4.45 11.75
C GLN A 531 22.16 -4.33 10.93
N GLU A 532 21.28 -5.29 11.10
CA GLU A 532 19.95 -5.31 10.44
C GLU A 532 19.01 -4.25 11.02
N LEU A 533 18.97 -4.13 12.34
CA LEU A 533 18.21 -3.09 13.04
C LEU A 533 18.69 -1.68 12.68
N MET A 534 20.00 -1.48 12.52
CA MET A 534 20.57 -0.19 12.10
C MET A 534 20.17 0.21 10.68
N LYS A 535 19.94 -0.74 9.77
CA LYS A 535 19.46 -0.47 8.41
C LYS A 535 18.00 -0.01 8.36
N GLN A 536 17.21 -0.36 9.39
CA GLN A 536 15.79 -0.06 9.48
C GLN A 536 15.49 1.27 10.22
N CYS A 537 16.48 1.88 10.86
CA CYS A 537 16.31 3.08 11.66
C CYS A 537 16.81 4.34 10.95
N ASN A 538 16.15 5.46 11.20
CA ASN A 538 16.59 6.76 10.68
C ASN A 538 17.90 7.21 11.37
N PRO A 539 18.94 7.61 10.63
CA PRO A 539 20.25 8.01 11.20
C PRO A 539 20.22 9.20 12.19
N LEU A 540 19.12 9.95 12.20
CA LEU A 540 18.94 11.11 13.10
C LEU A 540 18.28 10.76 14.45
N ASP A 541 17.84 9.54 14.65
CA ASP A 541 17.15 9.11 15.85
C ASP A 541 18.15 8.75 16.97
N ASP A 542 17.80 9.11 18.20
CA ASP A 542 18.59 8.77 19.39
C ASP A 542 18.71 7.25 19.59
N PHE A 543 17.72 6.50 19.14
CA PHE A 543 17.74 5.04 19.13
C PHE A 543 18.79 4.48 18.15
N TYR A 544 18.95 5.09 16.96
CA TYR A 544 20.02 4.72 16.02
C TYR A 544 21.41 4.92 16.63
N LYS A 545 21.62 6.02 17.36
CA LYS A 545 22.91 6.27 18.05
C LYS A 545 23.21 5.19 19.08
N LYS A 546 22.19 4.75 19.84
CA LYS A 546 22.34 3.66 20.81
C LYS A 546 22.67 2.33 20.13
N LEU A 547 21.99 2.01 19.02
CA LEU A 547 22.28 0.83 18.22
C LEU A 547 23.68 0.90 17.61
N GLN A 548 24.11 2.06 17.16
CA GLN A 548 25.45 2.28 16.61
C GLN A 548 26.55 2.05 17.66
N VAL A 549 26.30 2.51 18.90
CA VAL A 549 27.22 2.28 20.01
C VAL A 549 27.29 0.80 20.36
N MET A 550 26.16 0.10 20.40
CA MET A 550 26.10 -1.34 20.67
C MET A 550 26.83 -2.14 19.58
N TYR A 551 26.58 -1.81 18.30
CA TYR A 551 27.26 -2.43 17.17
C TYR A 551 28.77 -2.20 17.22
N LYS A 552 29.20 -0.95 17.47
CA LYS A 552 30.62 -0.58 17.57
C LYS A 552 31.32 -1.33 18.72
N ASN A 553 30.64 -1.46 19.87
CA ASN A 553 31.19 -2.19 21.01
C ASN A 553 31.27 -3.70 20.73
N ALA A 554 30.24 -4.30 20.13
CA ALA A 554 30.23 -5.71 19.76
C ALA A 554 31.29 -6.03 18.69
N ALA A 555 31.43 -5.16 17.69
CA ALA A 555 32.49 -5.28 16.67
C ALA A 555 33.89 -5.12 17.25
N SER A 556 34.05 -4.19 18.18
CA SER A 556 35.32 -4.00 18.90
C SER A 556 35.70 -5.22 19.73
N LEU A 557 34.71 -5.83 20.42
CA LEU A 557 34.93 -7.05 21.20
C LEU A 557 35.29 -8.24 20.29
N HIS A 558 34.64 -8.36 19.12
CA HIS A 558 34.97 -9.38 18.13
C HIS A 558 36.42 -9.24 17.66
N THR A 559 36.83 -7.99 17.37
CA THR A 559 38.21 -7.69 16.97
C THR A 559 39.22 -8.02 18.04
N LEU A 560 38.87 -7.77 19.33
CA LEU A 560 39.78 -8.11 20.46
C LEU A 560 39.92 -9.64 20.61
N VAL A 561 38.86 -10.43 20.43
CA VAL A 561 38.93 -11.90 20.42
C VAL A 561 39.84 -12.41 19.29
N ASP A 562 39.73 -11.80 18.10
CA ASP A 562 40.56 -12.14 16.96
C ASP A 562 42.03 -11.74 17.18
N GLN A 563 42.30 -10.61 17.83
CA GLN A 563 43.63 -10.18 18.22
C GLN A 563 44.27 -11.11 19.24
N LEU A 564 43.48 -11.58 20.24
CA LEU A 564 43.95 -12.53 21.22
C LEU A 564 44.38 -13.86 20.59
N LEU A 565 43.55 -14.36 19.62
CA LEU A 565 43.91 -15.57 18.84
C LEU A 565 45.14 -15.38 17.98
N TYR A 566 45.33 -14.17 17.44
CA TYR A 566 46.50 -13.84 16.63
C TYR A 566 47.78 -13.83 17.46
N VAL A 567 47.73 -13.21 18.64
CA VAL A 567 48.88 -13.20 19.58
C VAL A 567 49.23 -14.62 20.01
N GLN A 568 48.25 -15.48 20.31
CA GLN A 568 48.48 -16.87 20.66
C GLN A 568 49.11 -17.70 19.50
N LYS A 569 48.70 -17.44 18.26
CA LYS A 569 49.32 -18.06 17.07
C LYS A 569 50.78 -17.61 16.88
N ILE A 570 51.12 -16.37 17.27
CA ILE A 570 52.51 -15.88 17.25
C ILE A 570 53.33 -16.59 18.33
N GLU A 571 52.82 -16.69 19.57
CA GLU A 571 53.49 -17.37 20.68
C GLU A 571 53.66 -18.88 20.42
N ALA A 572 52.70 -19.51 19.72
CA ALA A 572 52.79 -20.90 19.29
C ALA A 572 53.73 -21.13 18.07
N GLY A 573 54.38 -20.08 17.57
CA GLY A 573 55.29 -20.17 16.46
C GLY A 573 54.66 -20.48 15.10
N MET A 574 53.34 -20.38 14.98
CA MET A 574 52.58 -20.68 13.76
C MET A 574 52.53 -19.51 12.76
N VAL A 575 53.03 -18.35 13.14
CA VAL A 575 53.11 -17.18 12.25
C VAL A 575 54.56 -16.88 11.93
N ARG A 576 54.93 -17.07 10.67
CA ARG A 576 56.23 -16.63 10.19
C ARG A 576 56.23 -15.11 9.99
N LEU A 577 57.02 -14.40 10.77
CA LEU A 577 57.33 -12.99 10.52
C LEU A 577 58.15 -12.89 9.25
N GLN A 578 57.60 -12.27 8.22
CA GLN A 578 58.41 -11.81 7.07
C GLN A 578 58.98 -10.45 7.45
N SER A 579 60.27 -10.43 7.75
CA SER A 579 60.99 -9.18 7.91
C SER A 579 61.17 -8.55 6.52
N VAL A 580 60.54 -7.40 6.33
CA VAL A 580 60.77 -6.56 5.14
C VAL A 580 61.89 -5.58 5.48
N SER A 581 63.00 -5.71 4.80
CA SER A 581 64.10 -4.75 4.92
C SER A 581 63.70 -3.44 4.24
N TYR A 582 63.46 -2.41 5.03
CA TYR A 582 63.22 -1.04 4.53
C TYR A 582 64.55 -0.36 4.27
N THR A 583 64.97 -0.24 3.02
CA THR A 583 66.16 0.46 2.62
C THR A 583 65.89 1.87 2.11
N HIS A 584 65.04 2.65 2.65
CA HIS A 584 65.05 4.12 2.44
C HIS A 584 64.11 4.84 3.39
N LEU A 585 64.65 5.40 4.44
CA LEU A 585 64.10 6.54 5.18
C LEU A 585 64.85 7.80 4.72
N THR A 586 64.29 8.52 3.78
CA THR A 586 64.67 9.92 3.59
C THR A 586 63.77 10.76 4.50
N LEU A 587 64.34 11.28 5.53
CA LEU A 587 63.72 12.33 6.38
C LEU A 587 63.58 13.61 5.54
N PRO A 588 62.42 14.25 5.50
CA PRO A 588 62.34 15.62 5.01
C PRO A 588 62.92 16.55 6.07
N THR A 589 64.01 17.22 5.72
CA THR A 589 64.54 18.37 6.41
C THR A 589 63.48 19.49 6.45
N ILE A 590 63.01 19.82 7.62
CA ILE A 590 62.27 21.05 7.87
C ILE A 590 63.30 22.17 7.85
N ARG A 591 63.22 23.07 6.86
CA ARG A 591 63.82 24.42 6.94
C ARG A 591 62.73 25.38 7.46
N LEU A 592 63.13 26.18 8.41
CA LEU A 592 62.47 27.30 9.09
C LEU A 592 61.56 28.17 8.20
#